data_8d114b93847f2b1eb5a2340c9a320d7b
#
_entry.id   8d114b93847f2b1eb5a2340c9a320d7b
#
_cell.length_a   1.000
_cell.length_b   1.000
_cell.length_c   1.000
_cell.angle_alpha   90.00
_cell.angle_beta   90.00
_cell.angle_gamma   90.00
#
_symmetry.space_group_name_H-M   'P 1'
#
loop_
_entity.id
_entity.type
_entity.pdbx_description
1 polymer ?
#
loop_
_entity_poly.entity_id
_entity_poly.type
_entity_poly.pdbx_seq_one_letter_code
_entity_poly.pdbx_strand_id
1 'polypeptide(L)'
;MTPPPAAKAKAAPHADTRTALRSALGRFATGVTVNAAQTPDHHVHCMTVNSFASLSLDPPLILWTLRSRSARYLTFSKTEAFSVSVLAETQIDIARRHAMPPADGIAERNWKAFLGGCPIVEGASAHFICKGHTEVNKGDHVILIGEVTEFAEHHHPPLVFMGGKYYSGSSLKPL
;
A
#
# COMPACT_ATOMS: atom_id res chain seq x y z
N MET A 1 -6.83 40.07 -13.22
CA MET A 1 -7.23 39.11 -12.17
C MET A 1 -6.08 38.95 -11.21
N THR A 2 -6.23 39.44 -9.97
CA THR A 2 -5.22 39.35 -8.93
C THR A 2 -5.17 37.94 -8.39
N PRO A 3 -4.01 37.27 -8.29
CA PRO A 3 -3.93 35.93 -7.74
C PRO A 3 -4.40 35.92 -6.27
N PRO A 4 -5.05 34.86 -5.80
CA PRO A 4 -5.46 34.75 -4.41
C PRO A 4 -4.25 34.79 -3.47
N PRO A 5 -4.38 35.33 -2.25
CA PRO A 5 -3.27 35.44 -1.30
C PRO A 5 -2.76 34.03 -0.93
N ALA A 6 -1.45 33.86 -0.93
CA ALA A 6 -0.79 32.63 -0.52
C ALA A 6 -1.18 32.27 0.92
N ALA A 7 -1.65 31.03 1.11
CA ALA A 7 -1.97 30.50 2.43
C ALA A 7 -0.71 30.48 3.31
N LYS A 8 -0.78 31.08 4.49
CA LYS A 8 0.33 31.11 5.46
C LYS A 8 0.66 29.68 5.92
N ALA A 9 1.91 29.26 5.72
CA ALA A 9 2.40 27.98 6.23
C ALA A 9 2.34 27.98 7.77
N LYS A 10 1.67 26.96 8.34
CA LYS A 10 1.61 26.73 9.79
C LYS A 10 2.77 25.84 10.23
N ALA A 11 3.47 26.25 11.30
CA ALA A 11 4.52 25.45 11.92
C ALA A 11 3.97 24.17 12.58
N ALA A 12 4.77 23.10 12.59
CA ALA A 12 4.40 21.77 13.12
C ALA A 12 4.48 21.67 14.65
N PRO A 13 3.99 20.57 15.27
CA PRO A 13 2.60 20.14 15.40
C PRO A 13 2.13 19.92 16.84
N HIS A 14 1.11 20.59 17.26
CA HIS A 14 0.20 20.14 18.33
C HIS A 14 -0.85 19.17 17.71
N ALA A 15 -1.69 18.47 18.52
CA ALA A 15 -2.68 17.50 18.05
C ALA A 15 -3.55 18.03 16.89
N ASP A 16 -3.92 19.30 16.90
CA ASP A 16 -4.63 19.98 15.80
C ASP A 16 -3.84 20.01 14.48
N THR A 17 -2.51 20.15 14.57
CA THR A 17 -1.66 20.20 13.38
C THR A 17 -1.48 18.83 12.73
N ARG A 18 -1.46 17.75 13.52
CA ARG A 18 -1.43 16.38 12.95
C ARG A 18 -2.72 16.07 12.20
N THR A 19 -3.85 16.46 12.75
CA THR A 19 -5.16 16.26 12.09
C THR A 19 -5.25 17.10 10.83
N ALA A 20 -4.83 18.36 10.87
CA ALA A 20 -4.79 19.23 9.71
C ALA A 20 -3.83 18.73 8.62
N LEU A 21 -2.64 18.25 8.99
CA LEU A 21 -1.68 17.65 8.07
C LEU A 21 -2.26 16.38 7.42
N ARG A 22 -2.85 15.48 8.22
CA ARG A 22 -3.50 14.27 7.68
C ARG A 22 -4.62 14.61 6.72
N SER A 23 -5.42 15.64 7.01
CA SER A 23 -6.48 16.11 6.11
C SER A 23 -5.91 16.63 4.79
N ALA A 24 -4.82 17.43 4.85
CA ALA A 24 -4.15 17.95 3.67
C ALA A 24 -3.53 16.81 2.82
N LEU A 25 -2.82 15.88 3.44
CA LEU A 25 -2.27 14.69 2.78
C LEU A 25 -3.37 13.83 2.14
N GLY A 26 -4.54 13.74 2.77
CA GLY A 26 -5.69 13.01 2.25
C GLY A 26 -6.28 13.62 0.97
N ARG A 27 -5.88 14.83 0.56
CA ARG A 27 -6.27 15.40 -0.75
C ARG A 27 -5.58 14.72 -1.93
N PHE A 28 -4.47 14.04 -1.68
CA PHE A 28 -3.79 13.25 -2.69
C PHE A 28 -4.54 11.91 -2.87
N ALA A 29 -5.23 11.76 -3.99
CA ALA A 29 -5.90 10.52 -4.36
C ALA A 29 -4.87 9.45 -4.70
N THR A 30 -5.05 8.25 -4.16
CA THR A 30 -4.16 7.11 -4.40
C THR A 30 -4.96 5.88 -4.82
N GLY A 31 -4.29 4.92 -5.42
CA GLY A 31 -4.78 3.54 -5.43
C GLY A 31 -4.75 2.94 -4.03
N VAL A 32 -5.24 1.72 -3.91
CA VAL A 32 -5.20 0.91 -2.69
C VAL A 32 -4.53 -0.41 -3.01
N THR A 33 -3.53 -0.80 -2.23
CA THR A 33 -2.86 -2.08 -2.40
C THR A 33 -2.99 -2.96 -1.17
N VAL A 34 -2.97 -4.27 -1.36
CA VAL A 34 -2.65 -5.24 -0.32
C VAL A 34 -1.28 -5.80 -0.63
N ASN A 35 -0.36 -5.58 0.29
CA ASN A 35 0.99 -6.12 0.24
C ASN A 35 1.04 -7.37 1.09
N ALA A 36 1.61 -8.45 0.57
CA ALA A 36 1.64 -9.74 1.23
C ALA A 36 3.02 -10.39 1.17
N ALA A 37 3.38 -11.07 2.25
CA ALA A 37 4.58 -11.89 2.34
C ALA A 37 4.26 -13.19 3.07
N GLN A 38 4.94 -14.27 2.68
CA GLN A 38 4.83 -15.55 3.34
C GLN A 38 6.06 -15.81 4.21
N THR A 39 5.83 -16.28 5.43
CA THR A 39 6.89 -16.70 6.34
C THR A 39 7.31 -18.16 6.03
N PRO A 40 8.51 -18.61 6.48
CA PRO A 40 8.97 -19.98 6.26
C PRO A 40 8.03 -21.06 6.79
N ASP A 41 7.24 -20.77 7.80
CA ASP A 41 6.20 -21.66 8.35
C ASP A 41 4.84 -21.54 7.61
N HIS A 42 4.87 -21.02 6.38
CA HIS A 42 3.73 -20.90 5.46
C HIS A 42 2.58 -20.01 5.95
N HIS A 43 2.82 -19.11 6.89
CA HIS A 43 1.84 -18.10 7.25
C HIS A 43 1.94 -16.88 6.31
N VAL A 44 0.80 -16.38 5.87
CA VAL A 44 0.72 -15.20 5.02
C VAL A 44 0.39 -13.98 5.87
N HIS A 45 1.28 -13.01 5.86
CA HIS A 45 1.08 -11.69 6.45
C HIS A 45 0.75 -10.70 5.34
N CYS A 46 -0.36 -10.01 5.49
CA CYS A 46 -0.76 -8.98 4.53
C CYS A 46 -1.23 -7.71 5.22
N MET A 47 -1.14 -6.61 4.50
CA MET A 47 -1.63 -5.32 4.95
C MET A 47 -2.10 -4.44 3.80
N THR A 48 -3.15 -3.68 4.06
CA THR A 48 -3.62 -2.66 3.14
C THR A 48 -2.80 -1.40 3.31
N VAL A 49 -2.29 -0.88 2.20
CA VAL A 49 -1.55 0.36 2.16
C VAL A 49 -2.00 1.23 0.96
N ASN A 50 -1.82 2.53 1.10
CA ASN A 50 -1.99 3.50 0.02
C ASN A 50 -0.70 4.31 -0.23
N SER A 51 0.40 3.86 0.35
CA SER A 51 1.72 4.47 0.21
C SER A 51 2.57 3.91 -0.93
N PHE A 52 1.98 3.01 -1.73
CA PHE A 52 2.64 2.44 -2.92
C PHE A 52 2.95 3.53 -3.95
N ALA A 53 4.17 3.47 -4.51
CA ALA A 53 4.56 4.25 -5.67
C ALA A 53 5.56 3.49 -6.55
N SER A 54 5.54 3.76 -7.86
CA SER A 54 6.62 3.39 -8.76
C SER A 54 7.85 4.25 -8.48
N LEU A 55 9.05 3.67 -8.56
CA LEU A 55 10.31 4.37 -8.30
C LEU A 55 11.20 4.43 -9.52
N SER A 56 11.36 3.32 -10.25
CA SER A 56 12.25 3.23 -11.41
C SER A 56 11.72 2.17 -12.39
N LEU A 57 12.06 2.32 -13.66
CA LEU A 57 11.81 1.29 -14.68
C LEU A 57 13.07 0.51 -15.04
N ASP A 58 14.25 1.08 -14.80
CA ASP A 58 15.56 0.44 -15.03
C ASP A 58 16.53 0.82 -13.89
N PRO A 59 16.81 -0.10 -12.93
CA PRO A 59 16.07 -1.34 -12.71
C PRO A 59 14.60 -1.10 -12.31
N PRO A 60 13.71 -2.09 -12.49
CA PRO A 60 12.29 -1.94 -12.17
C PRO A 60 12.07 -1.96 -10.65
N LEU A 61 11.83 -0.79 -10.06
CA LEU A 61 11.70 -0.61 -8.63
C LEU A 61 10.35 -0.01 -8.26
N ILE A 62 9.80 -0.49 -7.17
CA ILE A 62 8.66 0.10 -6.48
C ILE A 62 9.00 0.41 -5.03
N LEU A 63 8.25 1.29 -4.42
CA LEU A 63 8.34 1.55 -2.98
C LEU A 63 6.97 1.57 -2.32
N TRP A 64 6.98 1.33 -1.02
CA TRP A 64 5.85 1.54 -0.13
C TRP A 64 6.35 1.74 1.30
N THR A 65 5.49 2.20 2.21
CA THR A 65 5.90 2.47 3.59
C THR A 65 5.03 1.74 4.59
N LEU A 66 5.64 1.32 5.69
CA LEU A 66 4.93 0.83 6.85
C LEU A 66 5.48 1.45 8.14
N ARG A 67 4.67 1.46 9.18
CA ARG A 67 5.12 1.94 10.49
C ARG A 67 6.17 1.01 11.06
N SER A 68 7.28 1.57 11.55
CA SER A 68 8.37 0.81 12.19
C SER A 68 7.92 -0.01 13.41
N ARG A 69 6.83 0.40 14.08
CA ARG A 69 6.21 -0.30 15.21
C ARG A 69 5.07 -1.26 14.80
N SER A 70 4.88 -1.49 13.51
CA SER A 70 3.87 -2.45 13.03
C SER A 70 4.27 -3.87 13.45
N ALA A 71 3.32 -4.65 13.93
CA ALA A 71 3.55 -6.08 14.21
C ALA A 71 3.97 -6.86 12.96
N ARG A 72 3.64 -6.35 11.75
CA ARG A 72 4.00 -6.95 10.47
C ARG A 72 5.41 -6.53 9.97
N TYR A 73 6.04 -5.54 10.63
CA TYR A 73 7.36 -5.06 10.21
C TYR A 73 8.38 -6.20 10.15
N LEU A 74 8.47 -7.02 11.18
CA LEU A 74 9.43 -8.13 11.23
C LEU A 74 9.25 -9.14 10.10
N THR A 75 8.03 -9.35 9.63
CA THR A 75 7.78 -10.23 8.49
C THR A 75 8.34 -9.62 7.21
N PHE A 76 7.96 -8.38 6.92
CA PHE A 76 8.39 -7.72 5.68
C PHE A 76 9.88 -7.39 5.65
N SER A 77 10.51 -7.11 6.80
CA SER A 77 11.95 -6.84 6.89
C SER A 77 12.82 -8.10 6.72
N LYS A 78 12.27 -9.28 6.95
CA LYS A 78 13.00 -10.56 6.87
C LYS A 78 12.62 -11.40 5.65
N THR A 79 11.59 -11.01 4.92
CA THR A 79 11.18 -11.78 3.75
C THR A 79 12.13 -11.55 2.57
N GLU A 80 12.42 -12.62 1.84
CA GLU A 80 13.20 -12.54 0.60
C GLU A 80 12.35 -12.06 -0.58
N ALA A 81 11.01 -12.20 -0.48
CA ALA A 81 10.10 -11.80 -1.51
C ALA A 81 8.74 -11.37 -0.93
N PHE A 82 8.10 -10.42 -1.58
CA PHE A 82 6.76 -9.97 -1.25
C PHE A 82 5.97 -9.63 -2.52
N SER A 83 4.65 -9.61 -2.40
CA SER A 83 3.77 -9.15 -3.46
C SER A 83 3.10 -7.84 -3.12
N VAL A 84 2.69 -7.12 -4.16
CA VAL A 84 1.80 -5.97 -4.10
C VAL A 84 0.63 -6.24 -5.05
N SER A 85 -0.59 -6.30 -4.52
CA SER A 85 -1.82 -6.44 -5.31
C SER A 85 -2.56 -5.11 -5.31
N VAL A 86 -2.70 -4.47 -6.47
CA VAL A 86 -3.52 -3.26 -6.66
C VAL A 86 -4.98 -3.69 -6.67
N LEU A 87 -5.75 -3.30 -5.66
CA LEU A 87 -7.11 -3.76 -5.51
C LEU A 87 -8.05 -3.20 -6.59
N ALA A 88 -8.95 -4.07 -7.06
CA ALA A 88 -10.08 -3.66 -7.89
C ALA A 88 -11.15 -2.93 -7.05
N GLU A 89 -11.97 -2.10 -7.69
CA GLU A 89 -13.02 -1.31 -7.03
C GLU A 89 -14.04 -2.16 -6.25
N THR A 90 -14.22 -3.42 -6.66
CA THR A 90 -15.12 -4.39 -5.99
C THR A 90 -14.52 -4.99 -4.72
N GLN A 91 -13.24 -4.73 -4.41
CA GLN A 91 -12.49 -5.36 -3.32
C GLN A 91 -12.38 -4.49 -2.06
N ILE A 92 -13.33 -3.58 -1.83
CA ILE A 92 -13.35 -2.71 -0.65
C ILE A 92 -13.33 -3.49 0.68
N ASP A 93 -13.99 -4.65 0.73
CA ASP A 93 -14.02 -5.46 1.96
C ASP A 93 -12.67 -6.11 2.24
N ILE A 94 -11.91 -6.49 1.20
CA ILE A 94 -10.53 -6.94 1.31
C ILE A 94 -9.65 -5.79 1.85
N ALA A 95 -9.81 -4.58 1.28
CA ALA A 95 -9.09 -3.40 1.75
C ALA A 95 -9.33 -3.13 3.24
N ARG A 96 -10.58 -3.17 3.69
CA ARG A 96 -10.97 -2.94 5.09
C ARG A 96 -10.43 -4.04 6.02
N ARG A 97 -10.54 -5.29 5.61
CA ARG A 97 -10.10 -6.45 6.38
C ARG A 97 -8.61 -6.38 6.73
N HIS A 98 -7.76 -6.00 5.77
CA HIS A 98 -6.32 -5.97 5.95
C HIS A 98 -5.76 -4.59 6.38
N ALA A 99 -6.61 -3.56 6.50
CA ALA A 99 -6.22 -2.25 7.02
C ALA A 99 -5.91 -2.27 8.53
N MET A 100 -6.57 -3.17 9.27
CA MET A 100 -6.35 -3.36 10.71
C MET A 100 -5.56 -4.67 10.93
N PRO A 101 -4.67 -4.72 11.93
CA PRO A 101 -4.13 -6.00 12.34
C PRO A 101 -5.27 -6.89 12.84
N PRO A 102 -5.27 -8.20 12.53
CA PRO A 102 -6.21 -9.13 13.14
C PRO A 102 -6.07 -9.07 14.67
N ALA A 103 -7.20 -9.21 15.38
CA ALA A 103 -7.23 -9.09 16.83
C ALA A 103 -6.33 -10.10 17.55
N ASP A 104 -6.09 -11.24 16.91
CA ASP A 104 -5.26 -12.34 17.39
C ASP A 104 -3.80 -12.31 16.85
N GLY A 105 -3.47 -11.31 16.00
CA GLY A 105 -2.16 -11.20 15.37
C GLY A 105 -1.83 -12.34 14.40
N ILE A 106 -2.79 -13.23 14.10
CA ILE A 106 -2.56 -14.43 13.32
C ILE A 106 -2.53 -14.09 11.83
N ALA A 107 -1.52 -14.60 11.16
CA ALA A 107 -1.42 -14.61 9.71
C ALA A 107 -2.43 -15.60 9.09
N GLU A 108 -2.87 -15.35 7.87
CA GLU A 108 -3.78 -16.26 7.18
C GLU A 108 -3.06 -17.55 6.76
N ARG A 109 -3.57 -18.72 7.17
CA ARG A 109 -2.98 -20.03 6.86
C ARG A 109 -3.49 -20.64 5.54
N ASN A 110 -4.67 -20.24 5.09
CA ASN A 110 -5.36 -20.85 3.95
C ASN A 110 -5.40 -19.94 2.73
N TRP A 111 -4.32 -19.18 2.49
CA TRP A 111 -4.19 -18.36 1.30
C TRP A 111 -4.09 -19.24 0.06
N LYS A 112 -4.88 -18.94 -0.98
CA LYS A 112 -5.05 -19.85 -2.14
C LYS A 112 -4.39 -19.34 -3.41
N ALA A 113 -4.28 -18.03 -3.59
CA ALA A 113 -3.76 -17.45 -4.82
C ALA A 113 -2.29 -17.05 -4.69
N PHE A 114 -1.45 -17.52 -5.62
CA PHE A 114 -0.01 -17.24 -5.66
C PHE A 114 0.43 -16.86 -7.08
N LEU A 115 1.42 -15.98 -7.17
CA LEU A 115 2.14 -15.62 -8.38
C LEU A 115 3.63 -15.54 -8.02
N GLY A 116 4.52 -16.12 -8.84
CA GLY A 116 5.96 -16.13 -8.58
C GLY A 116 6.36 -16.68 -7.19
N GLY A 117 5.53 -17.53 -6.58
CA GLY A 117 5.73 -18.05 -5.23
C GLY A 117 5.27 -17.12 -4.09
N CYS A 118 4.77 -15.92 -4.40
CA CYS A 118 4.24 -14.98 -3.42
C CYS A 118 2.71 -15.00 -3.37
N PRO A 119 2.10 -14.82 -2.18
CA PRO A 119 0.65 -14.74 -2.05
C PRO A 119 0.11 -13.48 -2.74
N ILE A 120 -0.98 -13.58 -3.50
CA ILE A 120 -1.64 -12.46 -4.19
C ILE A 120 -3.13 -12.40 -3.86
N VAL A 121 -3.75 -11.23 -4.07
CA VAL A 121 -5.21 -11.07 -3.99
C VAL A 121 -5.82 -11.38 -5.35
N GLU A 122 -6.53 -12.50 -5.47
CA GLU A 122 -7.22 -12.88 -6.71
C GLU A 122 -8.22 -11.80 -7.17
N GLY A 123 -8.26 -11.52 -8.48
CA GLY A 123 -9.16 -10.52 -9.07
C GLY A 123 -8.73 -9.06 -8.84
N ALA A 124 -7.52 -8.81 -8.36
CA ALA A 124 -6.96 -7.45 -8.28
C ALA A 124 -6.71 -6.86 -9.68
N SER A 125 -6.56 -5.54 -9.77
CA SER A 125 -6.30 -4.83 -11.04
C SER A 125 -4.88 -5.07 -11.58
N ALA A 126 -3.91 -5.26 -10.69
CA ALA A 126 -2.54 -5.61 -11.05
C ALA A 126 -1.83 -6.29 -9.89
N HIS A 127 -0.78 -7.04 -10.22
CA HIS A 127 0.12 -7.67 -9.25
C HIS A 127 1.57 -7.34 -9.59
N PHE A 128 2.38 -7.15 -8.56
CA PHE A 128 3.83 -7.03 -8.65
C PHE A 128 4.46 -7.99 -7.64
N ILE A 129 5.42 -8.79 -8.10
CA ILE A 129 6.23 -9.65 -7.24
C ILE A 129 7.60 -9.02 -7.14
N CYS A 130 8.05 -8.80 -5.91
CA CYS A 130 9.35 -8.22 -5.62
C CYS A 130 10.24 -9.23 -4.93
N LYS A 131 11.50 -9.32 -5.36
CA LYS A 131 12.55 -10.10 -4.71
C LYS A 131 13.63 -9.16 -4.20
N GLY A 132 14.03 -9.42 -2.95
CA GLY A 132 14.91 -8.50 -2.25
C GLY A 132 14.24 -7.15 -1.95
N HIS A 133 14.77 -6.45 -0.99
CA HIS A 133 14.35 -5.07 -0.72
C HIS A 133 15.46 -4.30 -0.01
N THR A 134 15.39 -2.98 -0.15
CA THR A 134 16.19 -2.03 0.63
C THR A 134 15.28 -1.29 1.59
N GLU A 135 15.73 -1.13 2.83
CA GLU A 135 15.00 -0.40 3.86
C GLU A 135 15.61 0.98 4.10
N VAL A 136 14.74 1.99 4.16
CA VAL A 136 15.13 3.34 4.56
C VAL A 136 14.26 3.79 5.74
N ASN A 137 14.87 3.90 6.92
CA ASN A 137 14.19 4.35 8.13
C ASN A 137 14.05 5.86 8.14
N LYS A 138 12.81 6.39 8.22
CA LYS A 138 12.52 7.82 8.33
C LYS A 138 11.29 8.10 9.20
N GLY A 139 11.51 8.90 10.24
CA GLY A 139 10.44 9.23 11.18
C GLY A 139 9.92 7.99 11.91
N ASP A 140 8.61 7.79 11.88
CA ASP A 140 7.92 6.63 12.48
C ASP A 140 7.60 5.53 11.44
N HIS A 141 8.19 5.62 10.23
CA HIS A 141 7.99 4.70 9.13
C HIS A 141 9.31 4.17 8.56
N VAL A 142 9.19 3.03 7.91
CA VAL A 142 10.22 2.42 7.07
C VAL A 142 9.73 2.44 5.64
N ILE A 143 10.56 2.89 4.73
CA ILE A 143 10.35 2.78 3.28
C ILE A 143 10.95 1.45 2.85
N LEU A 144 10.17 0.61 2.22
CA LEU A 144 10.62 -0.63 1.58
C LEU A 144 10.68 -0.39 0.08
N ILE A 145 11.84 -0.61 -0.51
CA ILE A 145 12.08 -0.50 -1.95
C ILE A 145 12.35 -1.91 -2.46
N GLY A 146 11.48 -2.45 -3.31
CA GLY A 146 11.61 -3.78 -3.87
C GLY A 146 11.87 -3.77 -5.37
N GLU A 147 12.67 -4.72 -5.86
CA GLU A 147 12.87 -4.95 -7.28
C GLU A 147 11.76 -5.85 -7.83
N VAL A 148 11.05 -5.38 -8.85
CA VAL A 148 9.97 -6.14 -9.50
C VAL A 148 10.57 -7.20 -10.41
N THR A 149 10.32 -8.46 -10.10
CA THR A 149 10.78 -9.62 -10.89
C THR A 149 9.69 -10.23 -11.76
N GLU A 150 8.42 -10.02 -11.39
CA GLU A 150 7.27 -10.51 -12.13
C GLU A 150 6.09 -9.55 -11.89
N PHE A 151 5.25 -9.35 -12.91
CA PHE A 151 4.02 -8.58 -12.78
C PHE A 151 2.93 -9.12 -13.69
N ALA A 152 1.67 -8.81 -13.32
CA ALA A 152 0.49 -9.09 -14.14
C ALA A 152 -0.46 -7.89 -14.07
N GLU A 153 -1.07 -7.54 -15.20
CA GLU A 153 -2.10 -6.51 -15.33
C GLU A 153 -3.43 -7.16 -15.69
N HIS A 154 -4.51 -6.65 -15.10
CA HIS A 154 -5.88 -7.07 -15.36
C HIS A 154 -6.75 -5.84 -15.62
N HIS A 155 -7.76 -5.97 -16.47
CA HIS A 155 -8.64 -4.84 -16.86
C HIS A 155 -9.74 -4.53 -15.85
N HIS A 156 -9.49 -4.73 -14.56
CA HIS A 156 -10.43 -4.34 -13.51
C HIS A 156 -10.21 -2.87 -13.10
N PRO A 157 -11.27 -2.05 -13.03
CA PRO A 157 -11.16 -0.70 -12.51
C PRO A 157 -10.58 -0.69 -11.09
N PRO A 158 -9.59 0.18 -10.77
CA PRO A 158 -8.94 0.15 -9.47
C PRO A 158 -9.80 0.74 -8.36
N LEU A 159 -9.58 0.30 -7.13
CA LEU A 159 -10.09 0.95 -5.92
C LEU A 159 -9.27 2.20 -5.64
N VAL A 160 -9.94 3.34 -5.44
CA VAL A 160 -9.31 4.63 -5.18
C VAL A 160 -9.58 5.07 -3.74
N PHE A 161 -8.60 5.70 -3.10
CA PHE A 161 -8.70 6.24 -1.76
C PHE A 161 -8.35 7.73 -1.74
N MET A 162 -9.26 8.55 -1.21
CA MET A 162 -9.07 10.00 -1.08
C MET A 162 -9.91 10.54 0.09
N GLY A 163 -9.35 11.45 0.88
CA GLY A 163 -10.06 12.11 1.97
C GLY A 163 -10.62 11.15 3.04
N GLY A 164 -9.99 10.01 3.25
CA GLY A 164 -10.43 8.99 4.20
C GLY A 164 -11.57 8.09 3.69
N LYS A 165 -11.90 8.15 2.40
CA LYS A 165 -12.99 7.39 1.77
C LYS A 165 -12.50 6.61 0.56
N TYR A 166 -13.20 5.50 0.28
CA TYR A 166 -12.98 4.71 -0.93
C TYR A 166 -13.92 5.18 -2.06
N TYR A 167 -13.42 5.10 -3.28
CA TYR A 167 -14.13 5.47 -4.49
C TYR A 167 -13.93 4.40 -5.57
N SER A 168 -14.89 4.30 -6.48
CA SER A 168 -14.79 3.40 -7.63
C SER A 168 -13.94 4.03 -8.72
N GLY A 169 -12.97 3.29 -9.26
CA GLY A 169 -12.15 3.72 -10.40
C GLY A 169 -12.96 3.88 -11.67
N SER A 170 -14.01 3.10 -11.88
CA SER A 170 -14.91 3.23 -13.03
C SER A 170 -15.74 4.54 -13.03
N SER A 171 -15.82 5.22 -11.89
CA SER A 171 -16.47 6.53 -11.78
C SER A 171 -15.56 7.69 -12.22
N LEU A 172 -14.26 7.44 -12.42
CA LEU A 172 -13.33 8.46 -12.90
C LEU A 172 -13.54 8.66 -14.40
N LYS A 173 -13.66 9.92 -14.82
CA LYS A 173 -13.78 10.28 -16.23
C LYS A 173 -12.48 10.94 -16.68
N PRO A 174 -11.92 10.57 -17.85
CA PRO A 174 -10.87 11.35 -18.48
C PRO A 174 -11.32 12.81 -18.70
N LEU A 175 -10.40 13.76 -18.60
CA LEU A 175 -10.63 15.18 -18.85
C LEU A 175 -10.53 15.49 -20.35
#